data_0e5aaf9a99512a72d36308cf3978b048
#
_entry.id   0e5aaf9a99512a72d36308cf3978b048
#
_cell.length_a   1.000
_cell.length_b   1.000
_cell.length_c   1.000
_cell.angle_alpha   90.00
_cell.angle_beta   90.00
_cell.angle_gamma   90.00
#
_symmetry.space_group_name_H-M   'P 1'
#
loop_
_entity.id
_entity.type
_entity.pdbx_description
1 polymer ?
#
loop_
_entity_poly.entity_id
_entity_poly.type
_entity_poly.pdbx_seq_one_letter_code
_entity_poly.pdbx_strand_id
1 'polypeptide(L)'
;MNYKVLYRKYRPDGFDSLIGQKHVVDILKNSIKEQKLAHAYLFSGPRGTGKTSTARILAKSINCLDNKTGIACGKCENCLSFNGNPDIIEIDAASNNGVDEIRELINNVKIMPTSLKYKVYIIDEVHMLSQSAFNALLLTLEEPPEHVIFILATTNLESVPITIVSRCQRFEFHRITDQDIIDRLKFVCDEEKIKYEIDGLQEIATLADGGLRDALSILDQLSKNEEIITSALVSKEIGSISNKKIEDLLIYLDKNDIDNIEKFFNDLQSINLNYKVFIKKLILILSEKSVKVLSNPEVSRLSFDDYKKMVIELNNI
;
A
#
# COMPACT_ATOMS: atom_id res chain seq x y z
N MET A 1 20.27 21.13 -4.28
CA MET A 1 18.87 20.62 -4.40
C MET A 1 18.64 19.63 -3.28
N ASN A 2 17.56 19.77 -2.49
CA ASN A 2 17.27 18.78 -1.47
C ASN A 2 16.79 17.49 -2.16
N TYR A 3 17.52 16.40 -1.96
CA TYR A 3 17.15 15.06 -2.44
C TYR A 3 15.76 14.69 -1.90
N LYS A 4 14.86 14.28 -2.81
CA LYS A 4 13.53 13.84 -2.47
C LYS A 4 13.39 12.35 -2.82
N VAL A 5 13.17 11.50 -1.81
CA VAL A 5 13.01 10.06 -2.00
C VAL A 5 11.94 9.71 -3.04
N LEU A 6 12.17 8.66 -3.83
CA LEU A 6 11.35 8.33 -5.00
C LEU A 6 9.86 8.16 -4.67
N TYR A 7 9.50 7.49 -3.57
CA TYR A 7 8.09 7.30 -3.20
C TYR A 7 7.36 8.61 -2.86
N ARG A 8 8.11 9.71 -2.52
CA ARG A 8 7.53 11.05 -2.33
C ARG A 8 7.50 11.84 -3.64
N LYS A 9 8.53 11.68 -4.49
CA LYS A 9 8.63 12.38 -5.78
C LYS A 9 7.55 11.89 -6.74
N TYR A 10 7.31 10.58 -6.77
CA TYR A 10 6.35 9.90 -7.66
C TYR A 10 5.02 9.56 -6.97
N ARG A 11 4.69 10.25 -5.86
CA ARG A 11 3.37 10.12 -5.23
C ARG A 11 2.29 10.63 -6.20
N PRO A 12 1.23 9.85 -6.45
CA PRO A 12 0.13 10.29 -7.32
C PRO A 12 -0.47 11.61 -6.85
N ASP A 13 -0.67 12.54 -7.77
CA ASP A 13 -1.29 13.86 -7.57
C ASP A 13 -2.65 14.01 -8.27
N GLY A 14 -3.06 13.01 -9.05
CA GLY A 14 -4.33 12.89 -9.73
C GLY A 14 -4.77 11.44 -9.90
N PHE A 15 -6.07 11.24 -10.14
CA PHE A 15 -6.64 9.90 -10.33
C PHE A 15 -6.02 9.13 -11.49
N ASP A 16 -5.55 9.81 -12.54
CA ASP A 16 -4.98 9.17 -13.73
C ASP A 16 -3.58 8.61 -13.48
N SER A 17 -2.90 9.09 -12.43
CA SER A 17 -1.59 8.58 -12.00
C SER A 17 -1.68 7.48 -10.92
N LEU A 18 -2.91 7.10 -10.52
CA LEU A 18 -3.15 6.08 -9.52
C LEU A 18 -3.17 4.70 -10.18
N ILE A 19 -2.39 3.77 -9.66
CA ILE A 19 -2.15 2.45 -10.27
C ILE A 19 -2.94 1.37 -9.54
N GLY A 20 -3.51 0.43 -10.29
CA GLY A 20 -4.12 -0.79 -9.76
C GLY A 20 -5.49 -0.62 -9.07
N GLN A 21 -6.07 0.62 -8.98
CA GLN A 21 -7.31 0.89 -8.23
C GLN A 21 -8.43 1.47 -9.11
N LYS A 22 -8.53 1.00 -10.36
CA LYS A 22 -9.46 1.56 -11.34
C LYS A 22 -10.91 1.57 -10.85
N HIS A 23 -11.36 0.49 -10.18
CA HIS A 23 -12.72 0.37 -9.62
C HIS A 23 -13.04 1.48 -8.60
N VAL A 24 -12.09 1.83 -7.73
CA VAL A 24 -12.23 2.92 -6.75
C VAL A 24 -12.28 4.27 -7.47
N VAL A 25 -11.34 4.48 -8.40
CA VAL A 25 -11.20 5.71 -9.16
C VAL A 25 -12.46 6.04 -9.95
N ASP A 26 -13.02 5.06 -10.67
CA ASP A 26 -14.22 5.27 -11.51
C ASP A 26 -15.44 5.68 -10.67
N ILE A 27 -15.65 5.05 -9.51
CA ILE A 27 -16.75 5.41 -8.60
C ILE A 27 -16.55 6.81 -8.03
N LEU A 28 -15.35 7.15 -7.56
CA LEU A 28 -15.07 8.47 -6.98
C LEU A 28 -15.20 9.59 -8.03
N LYS A 29 -14.67 9.40 -9.25
CA LYS A 29 -14.83 10.35 -10.36
C LYS A 29 -16.30 10.62 -10.67
N ASN A 30 -17.14 9.56 -10.74
CA ASN A 30 -18.55 9.68 -11.01
C ASN A 30 -19.27 10.42 -9.86
N SER A 31 -18.97 10.09 -8.61
CA SER A 31 -19.57 10.77 -7.45
C SER A 31 -19.28 12.28 -7.44
N ILE A 32 -18.05 12.68 -7.81
CA ILE A 32 -17.66 14.08 -7.93
C ILE A 32 -18.42 14.76 -9.08
N LYS A 33 -18.47 14.10 -10.25
CA LYS A 33 -19.13 14.62 -11.46
C LYS A 33 -20.64 14.83 -11.24
N GLU A 34 -21.28 13.89 -10.54
CA GLU A 34 -22.70 13.95 -10.22
C GLU A 34 -23.02 14.80 -8.99
N GLN A 35 -21.98 15.33 -8.30
CA GLN A 35 -22.10 16.06 -7.03
C GLN A 35 -22.80 15.26 -5.92
N LYS A 36 -22.71 13.93 -5.97
CA LYS A 36 -23.24 13.00 -4.98
C LYS A 36 -22.12 12.52 -4.06
N LEU A 37 -21.69 13.42 -3.16
CA LEU A 37 -20.63 13.12 -2.22
C LEU A 37 -21.18 12.56 -0.92
N ALA A 38 -20.52 11.53 -0.38
CA ALA A 38 -20.78 11.08 0.97
C ALA A 38 -20.06 12.01 1.98
N HIS A 39 -20.63 12.12 3.17
CA HIS A 39 -20.01 12.87 4.26
C HIS A 39 -18.80 12.15 4.87
N ALA A 40 -18.72 10.83 4.73
CA ALA A 40 -17.62 10.02 5.23
C ALA A 40 -17.26 8.89 4.26
N TYR A 41 -15.97 8.72 4.03
CA TYR A 41 -15.36 7.66 3.21
C TYR A 41 -14.44 6.81 4.09
N LEU A 42 -14.44 5.50 3.87
CA LEU A 42 -13.52 4.57 4.53
C LEU A 42 -12.73 3.80 3.48
N PHE A 43 -11.43 4.06 3.40
CA PHE A 43 -10.50 3.38 2.51
C PHE A 43 -9.78 2.27 3.27
N SER A 44 -10.05 1.03 2.93
CA SER A 44 -9.45 -0.15 3.57
C SER A 44 -8.59 -0.94 2.59
N GLY A 45 -7.55 -1.60 3.06
CA GLY A 45 -6.70 -2.47 2.24
C GLY A 45 -5.22 -2.43 2.60
N PRO A 46 -4.36 -3.23 1.93
CA PRO A 46 -2.95 -3.37 2.26
C PRO A 46 -2.18 -2.05 2.24
N ARG A 47 -1.04 -2.04 2.94
CA ARG A 47 -0.13 -0.89 2.94
C ARG A 47 0.44 -0.64 1.55
N GLY A 48 0.68 0.63 1.20
CA GLY A 48 1.35 1.00 -0.05
C GLY A 48 0.47 0.96 -1.31
N THR A 49 -0.84 0.67 -1.18
CA THR A 49 -1.80 0.54 -2.31
C THR A 49 -2.43 1.86 -2.75
N GLY A 50 -2.10 2.98 -2.10
CA GLY A 50 -2.54 4.31 -2.53
C GLY A 50 -3.69 4.94 -1.75
N LYS A 51 -4.15 4.37 -0.61
CA LYS A 51 -5.25 4.88 0.21
C LYS A 51 -5.12 6.37 0.54
N THR A 52 -4.04 6.76 1.21
CA THR A 52 -3.79 8.16 1.61
C THR A 52 -3.60 9.08 0.40
N SER A 53 -2.99 8.59 -0.69
CA SER A 53 -2.87 9.36 -1.94
C SER A 53 -4.23 9.62 -2.55
N THR A 54 -5.11 8.60 -2.60
CA THR A 54 -6.48 8.74 -3.10
C THR A 54 -7.30 9.69 -2.22
N ALA A 55 -7.12 9.64 -0.90
CA ALA A 55 -7.77 10.58 0.03
C ALA A 55 -7.42 12.03 -0.31
N ARG A 56 -6.14 12.33 -0.55
CA ARG A 56 -5.67 13.67 -0.95
C ARG A 56 -6.19 14.08 -2.33
N ILE A 57 -6.19 13.16 -3.29
CA ILE A 57 -6.71 13.40 -4.64
C ILE A 57 -8.22 13.69 -4.59
N LEU A 58 -8.98 12.92 -3.80
CA LEU A 58 -10.40 13.15 -3.58
C LEU A 58 -10.62 14.54 -2.95
N ALA A 59 -9.94 14.85 -1.85
CA ALA A 59 -10.03 16.15 -1.18
C ALA A 59 -9.74 17.33 -2.11
N LYS A 60 -8.73 17.21 -2.97
CA LYS A 60 -8.38 18.21 -4.00
C LYS A 60 -9.45 18.32 -5.07
N SER A 61 -10.01 17.19 -5.53
CA SER A 61 -10.97 17.15 -6.63
C SER A 61 -12.34 17.71 -6.23
N ILE A 62 -12.84 17.44 -5.02
CA ILE A 62 -14.13 17.96 -4.54
C ILE A 62 -14.09 19.47 -4.28
N ASN A 63 -12.90 20.01 -3.98
CA ASN A 63 -12.67 21.43 -3.74
C ASN A 63 -12.20 22.20 -5.00
N CYS A 64 -12.01 21.51 -6.13
CA CYS A 64 -11.59 22.14 -7.37
C CYS A 64 -12.71 23.01 -7.95
N LEU A 65 -12.40 24.23 -8.40
CA LEU A 65 -13.36 25.15 -9.01
C LEU A 65 -13.87 24.66 -10.39
N ASP A 66 -13.08 23.82 -11.06
CA ASP A 66 -13.43 23.21 -12.35
C ASP A 66 -13.28 21.68 -12.28
N ASN A 67 -14.25 21.03 -11.66
CA ASN A 67 -14.27 19.59 -11.43
C ASN A 67 -15.31 18.82 -12.28
N LYS A 68 -15.76 19.43 -13.39
CA LYS A 68 -16.80 18.85 -14.27
C LYS A 68 -16.49 17.43 -14.76
N THR A 69 -15.21 17.10 -14.87
CA THR A 69 -14.74 15.77 -15.28
C THR A 69 -14.63 14.79 -14.13
N GLY A 70 -14.85 15.21 -12.88
CA GLY A 70 -14.58 14.44 -11.67
C GLY A 70 -13.09 14.45 -11.25
N ILE A 71 -12.27 15.27 -11.90
CA ILE A 71 -10.82 15.36 -11.66
C ILE A 71 -10.45 16.80 -11.32
N ALA A 72 -9.50 16.99 -10.41
CA ALA A 72 -8.94 18.29 -10.11
C ALA A 72 -8.22 18.87 -11.33
N CYS A 73 -8.51 20.13 -11.70
CA CYS A 73 -7.90 20.77 -12.88
C CYS A 73 -6.40 21.10 -12.70
N GLY A 74 -5.89 21.09 -11.47
CA GLY A 74 -4.47 21.33 -11.15
C GLY A 74 -4.00 22.79 -11.27
N LYS A 75 -4.83 23.71 -11.81
CA LYS A 75 -4.42 25.08 -12.15
C LYS A 75 -5.27 26.17 -11.50
N CYS A 76 -6.43 25.88 -10.93
CA CYS A 76 -7.23 26.87 -10.22
C CYS A 76 -6.62 27.22 -8.85
N GLU A 77 -7.06 28.30 -8.26
CA GLU A 77 -6.57 28.78 -6.97
C GLU A 77 -6.65 27.71 -5.88
N ASN A 78 -7.79 27.01 -5.76
CA ASN A 78 -7.96 25.92 -4.80
C ASN A 78 -7.01 24.73 -5.04
N CYS A 79 -6.70 24.42 -6.30
CA CYS A 79 -5.75 23.36 -6.61
C CYS A 79 -4.30 23.76 -6.29
N LEU A 80 -3.94 25.03 -6.48
CA LEU A 80 -2.59 25.54 -6.22
C LEU A 80 -2.35 25.73 -4.72
N SER A 81 -3.37 26.18 -3.97
CA SER A 81 -3.29 26.37 -2.51
C SER A 81 -3.54 25.10 -1.70
N PHE A 82 -3.80 23.96 -2.34
CA PHE A 82 -4.21 22.72 -1.66
C PHE A 82 -3.22 22.27 -0.58
N ASN A 83 -1.91 22.31 -0.87
CA ASN A 83 -0.89 21.93 0.10
C ASN A 83 -0.72 23.02 1.16
N GLY A 84 -0.98 22.66 2.43
CA GLY A 84 -0.91 23.59 3.55
C GLY A 84 -2.17 24.44 3.74
N ASN A 85 -3.26 24.15 3.02
CA ASN A 85 -4.55 24.82 3.21
C ASN A 85 -5.15 24.40 4.57
N PRO A 86 -5.61 25.36 5.42
CA PRO A 86 -6.17 25.08 6.74
C PRO A 86 -7.49 24.29 6.69
N ASP A 87 -8.17 24.26 5.54
CA ASP A 87 -9.39 23.49 5.35
C ASP A 87 -9.12 22.00 4.99
N ILE A 88 -7.85 21.63 4.81
CA ILE A 88 -7.42 20.21 4.57
C ILE A 88 -6.57 19.76 5.74
N ILE A 89 -7.18 19.01 6.64
CA ILE A 89 -6.55 18.51 7.87
C ILE A 89 -6.19 17.03 7.67
N GLU A 90 -4.91 16.72 7.70
CA GLU A 90 -4.40 15.35 7.58
C GLU A 90 -3.77 14.94 8.91
N ILE A 91 -4.27 13.85 9.49
CA ILE A 91 -3.85 13.31 10.78
C ILE A 91 -3.44 11.86 10.59
N ASP A 92 -2.26 11.51 11.09
CA ASP A 92 -1.84 10.12 11.24
C ASP A 92 -2.22 9.64 12.65
N ALA A 93 -3.20 8.73 12.73
CA ALA A 93 -3.67 8.19 13.99
C ALA A 93 -2.64 7.34 14.72
N ALA A 94 -1.58 6.86 14.05
CA ALA A 94 -0.47 6.20 14.72
C ALA A 94 0.33 7.14 15.63
N SER A 95 0.40 8.43 15.26
CA SER A 95 1.09 9.47 16.03
C SER A 95 0.14 10.31 16.91
N ASN A 96 -1.17 10.31 16.59
CA ASN A 96 -2.20 11.15 17.23
C ASN A 96 -3.42 10.29 17.56
N ASN A 97 -3.28 9.36 18.51
CA ASN A 97 -4.31 8.36 18.83
C ASN A 97 -5.15 8.69 20.06
N GLY A 98 -4.83 9.79 20.75
CA GLY A 98 -5.48 10.21 21.97
C GLY A 98 -6.87 10.78 21.76
N VAL A 99 -7.67 10.77 22.83
CA VAL A 99 -9.03 11.32 22.80
C VAL A 99 -9.04 12.83 22.72
N ASP A 100 -8.02 13.49 23.26
CA ASP A 100 -7.98 14.96 23.35
C ASP A 100 -7.67 15.57 21.97
N GLU A 101 -6.78 14.97 21.18
CA GLU A 101 -6.50 15.38 19.79
C GLU A 101 -7.75 15.23 18.92
N ILE A 102 -8.49 14.15 19.07
CA ILE A 102 -9.74 13.93 18.33
C ILE A 102 -10.86 14.88 18.80
N ARG A 103 -10.95 15.19 20.09
CA ARG A 103 -11.89 16.20 20.60
C ARG A 103 -11.59 17.59 20.07
N GLU A 104 -10.33 17.97 20.00
CA GLU A 104 -9.92 19.26 19.39
C GLU A 104 -10.31 19.29 17.90
N LEU A 105 -10.07 18.21 17.17
CA LEU A 105 -10.52 18.05 15.80
C LEU A 105 -12.04 18.26 15.69
N ILE A 106 -12.83 17.58 16.53
CA ILE A 106 -14.31 17.65 16.53
C ILE A 106 -14.81 19.06 16.86
N ASN A 107 -14.17 19.78 17.78
CA ASN A 107 -14.51 21.17 18.08
C ASN A 107 -14.29 22.06 16.84
N ASN A 108 -13.26 21.78 16.06
CA ASN A 108 -12.94 22.51 14.84
C ASN A 108 -13.84 22.15 13.64
N VAL A 109 -14.56 21.01 13.68
CA VAL A 109 -15.48 20.58 12.63
C VAL A 109 -16.64 21.57 12.45
N LYS A 110 -17.12 22.19 13.54
CA LYS A 110 -18.22 23.18 13.52
C LYS A 110 -17.85 24.50 12.84
N ILE A 111 -16.57 24.75 12.64
CA ILE A 111 -16.08 25.99 12.05
C ILE A 111 -16.14 25.86 10.52
N MET A 112 -16.79 26.81 9.87
CA MET A 112 -16.90 26.87 8.40
C MET A 112 -15.52 26.89 7.73
N PRO A 113 -15.39 26.35 6.52
CA PRO A 113 -14.15 26.45 5.73
C PRO A 113 -13.75 27.91 5.51
N THR A 114 -12.46 28.18 5.50
CA THR A 114 -11.92 29.52 5.32
C THR A 114 -11.84 29.93 3.85
N SER A 115 -11.47 28.99 2.98
CA SER A 115 -11.19 29.27 1.56
C SER A 115 -11.77 28.24 0.60
N LEU A 116 -12.00 27.01 1.06
CA LEU A 116 -12.49 25.92 0.24
C LEU A 116 -14.02 25.73 0.37
N LYS A 117 -14.59 24.93 -0.52
CA LYS A 117 -16.01 24.56 -0.44
C LYS A 117 -16.28 23.58 0.71
N TYR A 118 -15.38 22.61 0.87
CA TYR A 118 -15.47 21.59 1.91
C TYR A 118 -14.22 21.60 2.78
N LYS A 119 -14.43 21.48 4.09
CA LYS A 119 -13.39 21.19 5.06
C LYS A 119 -13.21 19.70 5.11
N VAL A 120 -12.00 19.21 4.82
CA VAL A 120 -11.74 17.78 4.67
C VAL A 120 -10.80 17.29 5.77
N TYR A 121 -11.23 16.27 6.47
CA TYR A 121 -10.45 15.58 7.48
C TYR A 121 -10.00 14.23 6.94
N ILE A 122 -8.69 14.07 6.74
CA ILE A 122 -8.06 12.80 6.34
C ILE A 122 -7.43 12.19 7.58
N ILE A 123 -7.94 11.05 8.04
CA ILE A 123 -7.40 10.32 9.19
C ILE A 123 -6.79 9.02 8.68
N ASP A 124 -5.46 8.98 8.63
CA ASP A 124 -4.72 7.79 8.19
C ASP A 124 -4.50 6.83 9.36
N GLU A 125 -4.44 5.54 9.08
CA GLU A 125 -4.33 4.43 10.02
C GLU A 125 -5.36 4.53 11.18
N VAL A 126 -6.61 4.85 10.82
CA VAL A 126 -7.69 5.13 11.78
C VAL A 126 -7.90 4.02 12.81
N HIS A 127 -7.54 2.77 12.52
CA HIS A 127 -7.60 1.65 13.47
C HIS A 127 -6.69 1.82 14.69
N MET A 128 -5.74 2.76 14.66
CA MET A 128 -4.85 3.07 15.77
C MET A 128 -5.49 4.00 16.81
N LEU A 129 -6.67 4.57 16.53
CA LEU A 129 -7.39 5.41 17.47
C LEU A 129 -7.83 4.63 18.71
N SER A 130 -7.78 5.27 19.86
CA SER A 130 -8.34 4.72 21.09
C SER A 130 -9.87 4.56 21.01
N GLN A 131 -10.44 3.66 21.81
CA GLN A 131 -11.89 3.46 21.86
C GLN A 131 -12.64 4.75 22.22
N SER A 132 -12.07 5.56 23.09
CA SER A 132 -12.64 6.86 23.49
C SER A 132 -12.59 7.89 22.35
N ALA A 133 -11.55 7.86 21.50
CA ALA A 133 -11.44 8.69 20.30
C ALA A 133 -12.48 8.27 19.25
N PHE A 134 -12.67 6.96 19.01
CA PHE A 134 -13.75 6.47 18.16
C PHE A 134 -15.13 6.91 18.63
N ASN A 135 -15.42 6.80 19.93
CA ASN A 135 -16.71 7.23 20.50
C ASN A 135 -16.95 8.73 20.32
N ALA A 136 -15.91 9.54 20.44
CA ALA A 136 -16.01 10.98 20.17
C ALA A 136 -16.30 11.27 18.68
N LEU A 137 -15.64 10.56 17.77
CA LEU A 137 -15.83 10.72 16.32
C LEU A 137 -17.24 10.28 15.86
N LEU A 138 -17.83 9.26 16.50
CA LEU A 138 -19.15 8.72 16.16
C LEU A 138 -20.23 9.79 16.13
N LEU A 139 -20.31 10.65 17.15
CA LEU A 139 -21.31 11.72 17.24
C LEU A 139 -21.26 12.65 16.02
N THR A 140 -20.05 12.96 15.55
CA THR A 140 -19.89 13.82 14.38
C THR A 140 -20.19 13.11 13.06
N LEU A 141 -19.96 11.80 13.01
CA LEU A 141 -20.31 11.00 11.83
C LEU A 141 -21.82 10.71 11.73
N GLU A 142 -22.57 10.79 12.83
CA GLU A 142 -24.02 10.66 12.85
C GLU A 142 -24.71 11.93 12.31
N GLU A 143 -24.24 13.10 12.73
CA GLU A 143 -24.79 14.40 12.32
C GLU A 143 -23.66 15.31 11.80
N PRO A 144 -23.06 14.98 10.65
CA PRO A 144 -21.96 15.76 10.11
C PRO A 144 -22.47 17.09 9.55
N PRO A 145 -21.74 18.22 9.77
CA PRO A 145 -22.04 19.46 9.07
C PRO A 145 -21.91 19.31 7.55
N GLU A 146 -22.76 19.95 6.77
CA GLU A 146 -22.80 19.83 5.30
C GLU A 146 -21.50 20.21 4.60
N HIS A 147 -20.69 21.07 5.24
CA HIS A 147 -19.42 21.56 4.72
C HIS A 147 -18.24 20.64 5.06
N VAL A 148 -18.46 19.51 5.76
CA VAL A 148 -17.38 18.63 6.25
C VAL A 148 -17.42 17.29 5.54
N ILE A 149 -16.24 16.82 5.16
CA ILE A 149 -16.05 15.48 4.61
C ILE A 149 -14.93 14.78 5.37
N PHE A 150 -15.22 13.59 5.87
CA PHE A 150 -14.25 12.70 6.49
C PHE A 150 -13.75 11.67 5.49
N ILE A 151 -12.42 11.43 5.48
CA ILE A 151 -11.80 10.36 4.71
C ILE A 151 -10.91 9.56 5.65
N LEU A 152 -11.40 8.40 6.06
CA LEU A 152 -10.72 7.49 6.96
C LEU A 152 -9.93 6.46 6.14
N ALA A 153 -8.68 6.20 6.49
CA ALA A 153 -7.88 5.17 5.85
C ALA A 153 -7.38 4.15 6.88
N THR A 154 -7.37 2.88 6.53
CA THR A 154 -6.91 1.80 7.41
C THR A 154 -6.25 0.67 6.65
N THR A 155 -5.24 0.07 7.26
CA THR A 155 -4.67 -1.21 6.83
C THR A 155 -5.32 -2.41 7.51
N ASN A 156 -6.06 -2.19 8.61
CA ASN A 156 -6.76 -3.23 9.35
C ASN A 156 -8.23 -2.83 9.60
N LEU A 157 -9.12 -3.31 8.73
CA LEU A 157 -10.55 -3.01 8.82
C LEU A 157 -11.22 -3.66 10.04
N GLU A 158 -10.75 -4.85 10.45
CA GLU A 158 -11.34 -5.61 11.56
C GLU A 158 -11.19 -4.88 12.90
N SER A 159 -10.15 -4.06 13.04
CA SER A 159 -9.92 -3.24 14.23
C SER A 159 -10.72 -1.93 14.25
N VAL A 160 -11.47 -1.61 13.18
CA VAL A 160 -12.34 -0.43 13.14
C VAL A 160 -13.74 -0.81 13.63
N PRO A 161 -14.32 -0.11 14.62
CA PRO A 161 -15.67 -0.43 15.12
C PRO A 161 -16.72 -0.42 14.01
N ILE A 162 -17.58 -1.43 14.01
CA ILE A 162 -18.65 -1.59 13.02
C ILE A 162 -19.58 -0.38 12.96
N THR A 163 -19.72 0.34 14.07
CA THR A 163 -20.49 1.58 14.18
C THR A 163 -19.91 2.71 13.33
N ILE A 164 -18.59 2.79 13.17
CA ILE A 164 -17.89 3.70 12.25
C ILE A 164 -18.06 3.22 10.81
N VAL A 165 -17.80 1.93 10.58
CA VAL A 165 -17.86 1.32 9.24
C VAL A 165 -19.25 1.52 8.59
N SER A 166 -20.31 1.37 9.37
CA SER A 166 -21.71 1.49 8.89
C SER A 166 -22.12 2.92 8.48
N ARG A 167 -21.36 3.94 8.92
CA ARG A 167 -21.62 5.36 8.61
C ARG A 167 -20.74 5.90 7.48
N CYS A 168 -19.85 5.07 6.96
CA CYS A 168 -18.91 5.46 5.90
C CYS A 168 -19.24 4.76 4.58
N GLN A 169 -19.05 5.45 3.46
CA GLN A 169 -18.98 4.80 2.16
C GLN A 169 -17.64 4.07 2.06
N ARG A 170 -17.70 2.73 2.01
CA ARG A 170 -16.51 1.88 2.02
C ARG A 170 -15.94 1.66 0.63
N PHE A 171 -14.59 1.75 0.53
CA PHE A 171 -13.80 1.40 -0.65
C PHE A 171 -12.67 0.46 -0.24
N GLU A 172 -12.56 -0.66 -0.93
CA GLU A 172 -11.53 -1.65 -0.71
C GLU A 172 -10.43 -1.51 -1.74
N PHE A 173 -9.21 -1.31 -1.27
CA PHE A 173 -8.01 -1.23 -2.08
C PHE A 173 -7.36 -2.60 -2.15
N HIS A 174 -7.07 -3.04 -3.36
CA HIS A 174 -6.43 -4.32 -3.61
C HIS A 174 -4.93 -4.18 -3.78
N ARG A 175 -4.21 -5.28 -3.61
CA ARG A 175 -2.79 -5.37 -3.98
C ARG A 175 -2.63 -5.01 -5.44
N ILE A 176 -1.60 -4.23 -5.73
CA ILE A 176 -1.24 -3.88 -7.10
C ILE A 176 -0.57 -5.11 -7.72
N THR A 177 -0.88 -5.41 -8.97
CA THR A 177 -0.26 -6.55 -9.66
C THR A 177 1.24 -6.32 -9.87
N ASP A 178 2.03 -7.40 -9.87
CA ASP A 178 3.46 -7.30 -10.11
C ASP A 178 3.75 -6.62 -11.46
N GLN A 179 2.93 -6.88 -12.49
CA GLN A 179 3.09 -6.25 -13.79
C GLN A 179 2.89 -4.73 -13.72
N ASP A 180 1.86 -4.25 -13.03
CA ASP A 180 1.61 -2.81 -12.84
C ASP A 180 2.75 -2.14 -12.05
N ILE A 181 3.31 -2.84 -11.05
CA ILE A 181 4.47 -2.37 -10.29
C ILE A 181 5.69 -2.29 -11.19
N ILE A 182 5.99 -3.33 -11.96
CA ILE A 182 7.13 -3.37 -12.89
C ILE A 182 7.03 -2.22 -13.91
N ASP A 183 5.86 -2.01 -14.50
CA ASP A 183 5.66 -0.95 -15.49
C ASP A 183 5.84 0.44 -14.87
N ARG A 184 5.41 0.61 -13.61
CA ARG A 184 5.67 1.86 -12.87
C ARG A 184 7.14 2.04 -12.52
N LEU A 185 7.83 0.98 -12.10
CA LEU A 185 9.27 1.02 -11.82
C LEU A 185 10.06 1.36 -13.07
N LYS A 186 9.74 0.77 -14.23
CA LYS A 186 10.35 1.13 -15.53
C LYS A 186 10.22 2.62 -15.80
N PHE A 187 9.00 3.14 -15.74
CA PHE A 187 8.74 4.56 -15.94
C PHE A 187 9.61 5.43 -15.02
N VAL A 188 9.73 5.07 -13.73
CA VAL A 188 10.55 5.83 -12.77
C VAL A 188 12.03 5.70 -13.08
N CYS A 189 12.52 4.51 -13.47
CA CYS A 189 13.91 4.30 -13.85
C CYS A 189 14.29 5.12 -15.09
N ASP A 190 13.42 5.17 -16.09
CA ASP A 190 13.65 5.94 -17.31
C ASP A 190 13.70 7.45 -17.03
N GLU A 191 12.80 7.98 -16.21
CA GLU A 191 12.77 9.38 -15.78
C GLU A 191 14.02 9.77 -14.95
N GLU A 192 14.46 8.89 -14.05
CA GLU A 192 15.61 9.12 -13.16
C GLU A 192 16.94 8.68 -13.79
N LYS A 193 16.92 8.10 -15.00
CA LYS A 193 18.09 7.55 -15.71
C LYS A 193 18.81 6.44 -14.91
N ILE A 194 18.04 5.66 -14.16
CA ILE A 194 18.52 4.51 -13.41
C ILE A 194 18.63 3.33 -14.38
N LYS A 195 19.79 2.68 -14.43
CA LYS A 195 19.99 1.49 -15.25
C LYS A 195 19.41 0.26 -14.59
N TYR A 196 18.69 -0.57 -15.32
CA TYR A 196 18.03 -1.75 -14.77
C TYR A 196 18.00 -2.91 -15.78
N GLU A 197 17.84 -4.11 -15.27
CA GLU A 197 17.40 -5.31 -15.98
C GLU A 197 15.99 -5.67 -15.53
N ILE A 198 15.24 -6.34 -16.39
CA ILE A 198 13.83 -6.67 -16.11
C ILE A 198 13.69 -7.60 -14.92
N ASP A 199 14.60 -8.57 -14.78
CA ASP A 199 14.63 -9.51 -13.66
C ASP A 199 14.84 -8.79 -12.30
N GLY A 200 15.63 -7.72 -12.28
CA GLY A 200 15.80 -6.88 -11.09
C GLY A 200 14.50 -6.19 -10.68
N LEU A 201 13.75 -5.64 -11.64
CA LEU A 201 12.44 -5.01 -11.36
C LEU A 201 11.39 -6.04 -10.96
N GLN A 202 11.41 -7.24 -11.53
CA GLN A 202 10.54 -8.36 -11.13
C GLN A 202 10.81 -8.77 -9.68
N GLU A 203 12.07 -8.85 -9.29
CA GLU A 203 12.46 -9.15 -7.91
C GLU A 203 11.95 -8.07 -6.94
N ILE A 204 12.08 -6.78 -7.29
CA ILE A 204 11.55 -5.67 -6.48
C ILE A 204 10.02 -5.77 -6.36
N ALA A 205 9.29 -6.06 -7.44
CA ALA A 205 7.84 -6.19 -7.42
C ALA A 205 7.37 -7.33 -6.50
N THR A 206 8.03 -8.49 -6.60
CA THR A 206 7.75 -9.63 -5.71
C THR A 206 7.98 -9.29 -4.23
N LEU A 207 9.08 -8.58 -3.93
CA LEU A 207 9.41 -8.17 -2.55
C LEU A 207 8.43 -7.13 -1.99
N ALA A 208 7.89 -6.28 -2.86
CA ALA A 208 6.95 -5.23 -2.49
C ALA A 208 5.53 -5.76 -2.18
N ASP A 209 5.21 -6.99 -2.58
CA ASP A 209 3.97 -7.68 -2.23
C ASP A 209 2.70 -6.83 -2.50
N GLY A 210 2.65 -6.22 -3.68
CA GLY A 210 1.53 -5.38 -4.11
C GLY A 210 1.54 -3.96 -3.54
N GLY A 211 2.59 -3.54 -2.81
CA GLY A 211 2.75 -2.20 -2.24
C GLY A 211 3.69 -1.31 -3.07
N LEU A 212 3.15 -0.43 -3.91
CA LEU A 212 3.98 0.44 -4.76
C LEU A 212 4.92 1.37 -3.96
N ARG A 213 4.52 1.80 -2.77
CA ARG A 213 5.38 2.62 -1.89
C ARG A 213 6.63 1.85 -1.47
N ASP A 214 6.48 0.56 -1.15
CA ASP A 214 7.58 -0.29 -0.72
C ASP A 214 8.48 -0.62 -1.93
N ALA A 215 7.91 -0.88 -3.12
CA ALA A 215 8.66 -1.04 -4.37
C ALA A 215 9.55 0.18 -4.68
N LEU A 216 8.98 1.40 -4.61
CA LEU A 216 9.72 2.63 -4.84
C LEU A 216 10.77 2.91 -3.75
N SER A 217 10.54 2.46 -2.51
CA SER A 217 11.53 2.58 -1.43
C SER A 217 12.72 1.67 -1.65
N ILE A 218 12.48 0.43 -2.11
CA ILE A 218 13.53 -0.51 -2.49
C ILE A 218 14.33 0.04 -3.67
N LEU A 219 13.65 0.52 -4.72
CA LEU A 219 14.30 1.13 -5.88
C LEU A 219 15.18 2.32 -5.48
N ASP A 220 14.68 3.19 -4.61
CA ASP A 220 15.42 4.35 -4.09
C ASP A 220 16.69 3.96 -3.34
N GLN A 221 16.63 2.89 -2.55
CA GLN A 221 17.80 2.37 -1.83
C GLN A 221 18.87 1.85 -2.81
N LEU A 222 18.45 1.05 -3.79
CA LEU A 222 19.36 0.42 -4.76
C LEU A 222 19.98 1.43 -5.72
N SER A 223 19.24 2.47 -6.13
CA SER A 223 19.70 3.47 -7.09
C SER A 223 20.88 4.33 -6.60
N LYS A 224 21.18 4.32 -5.30
CA LYS A 224 22.29 5.08 -4.71
C LYS A 224 23.67 4.50 -5.05
N ASN A 225 23.72 3.24 -5.45
CA ASN A 225 24.98 2.55 -5.71
C ASN A 225 25.51 2.76 -7.15
N GLU A 226 24.77 3.50 -8.00
CA GLU A 226 25.09 3.73 -9.43
C GLU A 226 25.28 2.44 -10.26
N GLU A 227 24.95 1.28 -9.70
CA GLU A 227 25.04 -0.03 -10.36
C GLU A 227 23.77 -0.32 -11.16
N ILE A 228 23.88 -1.25 -12.12
CA ILE A 228 22.72 -1.75 -12.85
C ILE A 228 21.87 -2.58 -11.88
N ILE A 229 20.58 -2.29 -11.78
CA ILE A 229 19.66 -3.03 -10.92
C ILE A 229 19.36 -4.39 -11.54
N THR A 230 20.05 -5.41 -11.05
CA THR A 230 19.86 -6.82 -11.41
C THR A 230 19.21 -7.58 -10.25
N SER A 231 18.60 -8.74 -10.50
CA SER A 231 18.07 -9.62 -9.45
C SER A 231 19.15 -9.99 -8.41
N ALA A 232 20.39 -10.17 -8.82
CA ALA A 232 21.52 -10.45 -7.93
C ALA A 232 21.81 -9.28 -6.98
N LEU A 233 21.80 -8.04 -7.48
CA LEU A 233 22.00 -6.83 -6.67
C LEU A 233 20.85 -6.67 -5.66
N VAL A 234 19.59 -6.82 -6.12
CA VAL A 234 18.41 -6.75 -5.25
C VAL A 234 18.50 -7.76 -4.12
N SER A 235 18.84 -9.01 -4.45
CA SER A 235 18.98 -10.08 -3.46
C SER A 235 20.06 -9.79 -2.43
N LYS A 236 21.23 -9.28 -2.87
CA LYS A 236 22.35 -8.93 -2.00
C LYS A 236 22.01 -7.79 -1.04
N GLU A 237 21.47 -6.68 -1.55
CA GLU A 237 21.25 -5.46 -0.76
C GLU A 237 20.05 -5.57 0.20
N ILE A 238 19.02 -6.32 -0.19
CA ILE A 238 17.80 -6.51 0.64
C ILE A 238 17.95 -7.71 1.59
N GLY A 239 19.03 -8.50 1.44
CA GLY A 239 19.21 -9.74 2.21
C GLY A 239 18.17 -10.79 1.86
N SER A 240 17.75 -10.84 0.57
CA SER A 240 16.83 -11.84 0.08
C SER A 240 17.58 -12.98 -0.61
N ILE A 241 16.88 -14.09 -0.79
CA ILE A 241 17.40 -15.23 -1.56
C ILE A 241 16.68 -15.25 -2.90
N SER A 242 17.41 -15.59 -3.97
CA SER A 242 16.80 -15.75 -5.30
C SER A 242 15.80 -16.91 -5.28
N ASN A 243 14.73 -16.75 -6.07
CA ASN A 243 13.70 -17.81 -6.22
C ASN A 243 14.34 -19.14 -6.61
N LYS A 244 15.35 -19.13 -7.49
CA LYS A 244 16.08 -20.32 -7.91
C LYS A 244 16.69 -21.08 -6.72
N LYS A 245 17.34 -20.39 -5.79
CA LYS A 245 17.92 -21.05 -4.59
C LYS A 245 16.85 -21.66 -3.70
N ILE A 246 15.68 -21.01 -3.58
CA ILE A 246 14.55 -21.59 -2.82
C ILE A 246 13.98 -22.81 -3.55
N GLU A 247 13.87 -22.76 -4.87
CA GLU A 247 13.46 -23.92 -5.67
C GLU A 247 14.45 -25.08 -5.54
N ASP A 248 15.76 -24.81 -5.54
CA ASP A 248 16.80 -25.81 -5.30
C ASP A 248 16.63 -26.45 -3.90
N LEU A 249 16.38 -25.65 -2.86
CA LEU A 249 16.06 -26.17 -1.52
C LEU A 249 14.86 -27.12 -1.53
N LEU A 250 13.80 -26.75 -2.23
CA LEU A 250 12.60 -27.59 -2.31
C LEU A 250 12.87 -28.90 -3.08
N ILE A 251 13.77 -28.87 -4.07
CA ILE A 251 14.22 -30.07 -4.76
C ILE A 251 15.05 -30.97 -3.83
N TYR A 252 15.92 -30.39 -3.00
CA TYR A 252 16.70 -31.14 -2.01
C TYR A 252 15.79 -31.78 -0.95
N LEU A 253 14.79 -31.03 -0.47
CA LEU A 253 13.77 -31.56 0.46
C LEU A 253 12.98 -32.72 -0.16
N ASP A 254 12.52 -32.57 -1.40
CA ASP A 254 11.78 -33.60 -2.13
C ASP A 254 12.61 -34.89 -2.33
N LYS A 255 13.91 -34.73 -2.56
CA LYS A 255 14.85 -35.86 -2.72
C LYS A 255 15.40 -36.42 -1.40
N ASN A 256 15.08 -35.79 -0.27
CA ASN A 256 15.65 -36.08 1.04
C ASN A 256 17.21 -36.02 1.05
N ASP A 257 17.76 -35.01 0.33
CA ASP A 257 19.21 -34.78 0.16
C ASP A 257 19.72 -33.93 1.33
N ILE A 258 20.06 -34.61 2.43
CA ILE A 258 20.43 -33.96 3.70
C ILE A 258 21.72 -33.14 3.55
N ASP A 259 22.68 -33.63 2.77
CA ASP A 259 23.99 -32.95 2.62
C ASP A 259 23.81 -31.58 1.94
N ASN A 260 23.00 -31.52 0.87
CA ASN A 260 22.73 -30.25 0.18
C ASN A 260 21.80 -29.32 0.99
N ILE A 261 20.90 -29.87 1.79
CA ILE A 261 20.07 -29.08 2.73
C ILE A 261 20.96 -28.42 3.79
N GLU A 262 21.87 -29.18 4.42
CA GLU A 262 22.81 -28.66 5.43
C GLU A 262 23.72 -27.59 4.83
N LYS A 263 24.28 -27.83 3.65
CA LYS A 263 25.08 -26.85 2.92
C LYS A 263 24.30 -25.58 2.63
N PHE A 264 23.06 -25.68 2.19
CA PHE A 264 22.18 -24.54 1.93
C PHE A 264 22.02 -23.66 3.19
N PHE A 265 21.72 -24.26 4.35
CA PHE A 265 21.58 -23.51 5.60
C PHE A 265 22.91 -22.92 6.10
N ASN A 266 24.03 -23.60 5.91
CA ASN A 266 25.36 -23.06 6.24
C ASN A 266 25.70 -21.86 5.35
N ASP A 267 25.40 -21.92 4.06
CA ASP A 267 25.55 -20.78 3.14
C ASP A 267 24.68 -19.57 3.55
N LEU A 268 23.47 -19.82 4.08
CA LEU A 268 22.59 -18.78 4.59
C LEU A 268 23.12 -18.03 5.81
N GLN A 269 23.83 -18.73 6.70
CA GLN A 269 24.45 -18.10 7.88
C GLN A 269 25.55 -17.09 7.50
N SER A 270 26.15 -17.25 6.32
CA SER A 270 27.16 -16.33 5.80
C SER A 270 26.58 -15.05 5.17
N ILE A 271 25.27 -15.01 4.94
CA ILE A 271 24.57 -13.88 4.31
C ILE A 271 23.78 -13.13 5.40
N ASN A 272 23.79 -11.80 5.34
CA ASN A 272 22.93 -10.99 6.23
C ASN A 272 21.45 -11.13 5.81
N LEU A 273 20.85 -12.31 6.09
CA LEU A 273 19.55 -12.71 5.61
C LEU A 273 18.44 -11.99 6.34
N ASN A 274 17.52 -11.39 5.58
CA ASN A 274 16.25 -10.93 6.11
C ASN A 274 15.27 -12.13 6.21
N TYR A 275 15.22 -12.76 7.38
CA TYR A 275 14.39 -13.95 7.62
C TYR A 275 12.92 -13.74 7.28
N LYS A 276 12.37 -12.55 7.53
CA LYS A 276 10.97 -12.24 7.20
C LYS A 276 10.70 -12.27 5.70
N VAL A 277 11.63 -11.74 4.91
CA VAL A 277 11.58 -11.77 3.44
C VAL A 277 11.72 -13.20 2.94
N PHE A 278 12.66 -13.96 3.51
CA PHE A 278 12.88 -15.36 3.16
C PHE A 278 11.63 -16.22 3.40
N ILE A 279 11.03 -16.12 4.59
CA ILE A 279 9.81 -16.88 4.95
C ILE A 279 8.66 -16.52 4.01
N LYS A 280 8.44 -15.24 3.71
CA LYS A 280 7.40 -14.83 2.76
C LYS A 280 7.59 -15.44 1.37
N LYS A 281 8.81 -15.39 0.84
CA LYS A 281 9.13 -16.01 -0.46
C LYS A 281 8.93 -17.53 -0.43
N LEU A 282 9.37 -18.17 0.63
CA LEU A 282 9.21 -19.60 0.81
C LEU A 282 7.73 -20.01 0.81
N ILE A 283 6.89 -19.27 1.55
CA ILE A 283 5.43 -19.49 1.57
C ILE A 283 4.83 -19.34 0.17
N LEU A 284 5.23 -18.30 -0.58
CA LEU A 284 4.72 -18.06 -1.93
C LEU A 284 5.06 -19.24 -2.86
N ILE A 285 6.32 -19.65 -2.91
CA ILE A 285 6.79 -20.74 -3.77
C ILE A 285 6.17 -22.09 -3.36
N LEU A 286 6.04 -22.35 -2.05
CA LEU A 286 5.35 -23.54 -1.54
C LEU A 286 3.87 -23.55 -1.97
N SER A 287 3.19 -22.42 -1.89
CA SER A 287 1.79 -22.29 -2.32
C SER A 287 1.63 -22.57 -3.82
N GLU A 288 2.51 -22.01 -4.66
CA GLU A 288 2.52 -22.29 -6.10
C GLU A 288 2.80 -23.74 -6.44
N LYS A 289 3.77 -24.37 -5.73
CA LYS A 289 4.06 -25.78 -5.89
C LYS A 289 2.89 -26.68 -5.45
N SER A 290 2.22 -26.35 -4.34
CA SER A 290 1.06 -27.09 -3.87
C SER A 290 -0.05 -27.17 -4.93
N VAL A 291 -0.32 -26.06 -5.63
CA VAL A 291 -1.30 -26.03 -6.73
C VAL A 291 -0.84 -26.88 -7.92
N LYS A 292 0.46 -26.86 -8.26
CA LYS A 292 1.03 -27.69 -9.33
C LYS A 292 0.91 -29.19 -9.02
N VAL A 293 1.16 -29.60 -7.77
CA VAL A 293 1.04 -30.99 -7.33
C VAL A 293 -0.41 -31.45 -7.33
N LEU A 294 -1.39 -30.59 -7.03
CA LEU A 294 -2.81 -30.92 -7.20
C LEU A 294 -3.17 -31.24 -8.64
N SER A 295 -2.59 -30.50 -9.59
CA SER A 295 -2.86 -30.69 -11.03
C SER A 295 -2.08 -31.88 -11.62
N ASN A 296 -0.91 -32.23 -11.07
CA ASN A 296 -0.06 -33.34 -11.50
C ASN A 296 0.73 -33.93 -10.32
N PRO A 297 0.18 -34.94 -9.62
CA PRO A 297 0.80 -35.55 -8.42
C PRO A 297 2.18 -36.19 -8.64
N GLU A 298 2.56 -36.49 -9.89
CA GLU A 298 3.84 -37.13 -10.20
C GLU A 298 5.04 -36.17 -10.18
N VAL A 299 4.79 -34.85 -10.07
CA VAL A 299 5.82 -33.81 -10.13
C VAL A 299 6.67 -33.74 -8.85
N SER A 300 6.17 -34.22 -7.71
CA SER A 300 6.85 -34.19 -6.43
C SER A 300 6.54 -35.43 -5.60
N ARG A 301 7.48 -35.84 -4.72
CA ARG A 301 7.24 -36.88 -3.72
C ARG A 301 6.39 -36.39 -2.55
N LEU A 302 6.45 -35.06 -2.28
CA LEU A 302 5.62 -34.45 -1.27
C LEU A 302 4.19 -34.29 -1.78
N SER A 303 3.21 -34.66 -0.95
CA SER A 303 1.79 -34.52 -1.26
C SER A 303 1.33 -33.05 -1.13
N PHE A 304 0.14 -32.76 -1.66
CA PHE A 304 -0.50 -31.46 -1.43
C PHE A 304 -0.66 -31.15 0.08
N ASP A 305 -1.02 -32.15 0.88
CA ASP A 305 -1.21 -31.98 2.32
C ASP A 305 0.11 -31.65 3.04
N ASP A 306 1.24 -32.22 2.59
CA ASP A 306 2.57 -31.88 3.12
C ASP A 306 2.92 -30.42 2.83
N TYR A 307 2.74 -29.93 1.59
CA TYR A 307 2.95 -28.54 1.24
C TYR A 307 2.03 -27.60 2.03
N LYS A 308 0.75 -27.95 2.15
CA LYS A 308 -0.23 -27.18 2.91
C LYS A 308 0.17 -27.06 4.39
N LYS A 309 0.63 -28.16 5.00
CA LYS A 309 1.10 -28.16 6.39
C LYS A 309 2.30 -27.25 6.57
N MET A 310 3.29 -27.31 5.67
CA MET A 310 4.47 -26.41 5.70
C MET A 310 4.05 -24.93 5.62
N VAL A 311 3.11 -24.58 4.73
CA VAL A 311 2.61 -23.21 4.59
C VAL A 311 1.92 -22.73 5.87
N ILE A 312 1.10 -23.58 6.50
CA ILE A 312 0.41 -23.25 7.76
C ILE A 312 1.42 -23.02 8.89
N GLU A 313 2.39 -23.89 9.04
CA GLU A 313 3.42 -23.77 10.09
C GLU A 313 4.28 -22.51 9.90
N LEU A 314 4.67 -22.19 8.67
CA LEU A 314 5.45 -20.99 8.37
C LEU A 314 4.67 -19.68 8.57
N ASN A 315 3.35 -19.68 8.37
CA ASN A 315 2.51 -18.50 8.64
C ASN A 315 2.32 -18.24 10.15
N ASN A 316 2.62 -19.20 11.01
CA ASN A 316 2.52 -19.06 12.47
C ASN A 316 3.82 -18.54 13.12
N ILE A 317 4.89 -18.37 12.35
CA ILE A 317 6.19 -17.78 12.75
C ILE A 317 6.19 -16.28 12.49
#